data_835795b0263367e41ec4be4a5f4073e4
#
_entry.id   835795b0263367e41ec4be4a5f4073e4
#
_cell.length_a   1.000
_cell.length_b   1.000
_cell.length_c   1.000
_cell.angle_alpha   90.00
_cell.angle_beta   90.00
_cell.angle_gamma   90.00
#
_symmetry.space_group_name_H-M   'P 1'
#
loop_
_entity.id
_entity.type
_entity.pdbx_description
1 polymer ?
#
loop_
_entity_poly.entity_id
_entity_poly.type
_entity_poly.pdbx_seq_one_letter_code
_entity_poly.pdbx_strand_id
1 'polypeptide(L)'
;MGIILVMLCGCTAQQKEWLPGNEMNEESEKEAEIEDLGGKTDKGRSGGLLEQAEGEKAGVDNLQKKEKNLRMKKQWGEKLYQERIRQLLESADPLPKRYDAREEGRTAPVEDQRELGTCWAFSSLTALENAMLPQEIWDFSEDHMSHNPYFILGQENGGEYTMSMAYLLSWRGPVTEVQDPYGDGVSPEGLKPVKHVQEVRILPEKDQETIKRAVLACGGVQSSLYTTMQNGDTQSEYYNPQTSAYCYPNSTAPNHDVVIVGWDDDFPAEAFWPKAKNNGAFLCENSWGTEFGDGGFFYVSYEDANLGKTNIVYTCIEEPDNYDSLYQSDHCGWVGQLGYGEEMAWAANIYTAKYAEVVKAVGFYAVDENTEYQIYLLRHVPENPKKALKQRGEILAEGKLCHAGYYTIPLEKSIPVEAGERFAVVIHLMTPEAIHPIAVEYDAGDGKCQIDLKDGEGYISFEGEYWENVEEQQSCNICLKAYTDIR
;
A
#
# COMPACT_ATOMS: atom_id res chain seq x y z
N MET A 1 -0.03 -25.97 -21.02
CA MET A 1 -0.02 -24.52 -21.11
C MET A 1 1.11 -24.06 -20.18
N GLY A 2 2.04 -23.22 -20.64
CA GLY A 2 3.17 -22.79 -19.82
C GLY A 2 2.77 -21.58 -18.98
N ILE A 3 3.28 -21.48 -17.75
CA ILE A 3 3.13 -20.30 -16.89
C ILE A 3 4.04 -19.19 -17.45
N ILE A 4 3.56 -17.97 -17.50
CA ILE A 4 4.32 -16.78 -17.93
C ILE A 4 4.31 -15.75 -16.81
N LEU A 5 5.51 -15.28 -16.46
CA LEU A 5 5.75 -14.18 -15.52
C LEU A 5 6.02 -12.90 -16.30
N VAL A 6 5.33 -11.82 -15.98
CA VAL A 6 5.46 -10.51 -16.65
C VAL A 6 5.85 -9.46 -15.62
N MET A 7 6.88 -8.66 -15.96
CA MET A 7 7.40 -7.57 -15.11
C MET A 7 6.53 -6.33 -15.23
N LEU A 8 6.27 -5.63 -14.11
CA LEU A 8 5.72 -4.29 -14.13
C LEU A 8 6.82 -3.29 -14.52
N CYS A 9 6.52 -2.39 -15.46
CA CYS A 9 7.47 -1.36 -15.90
C CYS A 9 7.36 -0.15 -14.96
N GLY A 10 8.27 -0.04 -13.98
CA GLY A 10 8.36 1.13 -13.09
C GLY A 10 9.26 2.24 -13.65
N CYS A 11 9.25 3.41 -13.01
CA CYS A 11 10.12 4.54 -13.33
C CYS A 11 11.59 4.17 -13.13
N THR A 12 12.39 4.12 -14.19
CA THR A 12 13.82 3.84 -14.10
C THR A 12 14.62 5.14 -13.89
N ALA A 13 15.33 5.22 -12.76
CA ALA A 13 16.39 6.21 -12.56
C ALA A 13 17.53 6.00 -13.59
N GLN A 14 18.12 7.08 -14.08
CA GLN A 14 19.23 7.03 -15.02
C GLN A 14 20.41 6.24 -14.48
N GLN A 15 20.77 5.14 -15.14
CA GLN A 15 21.98 4.38 -14.83
C GLN A 15 23.23 5.26 -15.07
N LYS A 16 23.92 5.62 -13.99
CA LYS A 16 25.35 5.98 -14.05
C LYS A 16 26.15 4.68 -13.97
N GLU A 17 26.95 4.41 -15.01
CA GLU A 17 27.91 3.31 -15.03
C GLU A 17 28.88 3.40 -13.84
N TRP A 18 28.91 2.35 -13.04
CA TRP A 18 29.87 2.17 -11.94
C TRP A 18 30.97 1.19 -12.36
N LEU A 19 32.22 1.64 -12.26
CA LEU A 19 33.41 0.80 -12.32
C LEU A 19 33.77 0.28 -10.94
N PRO A 20 34.24 -0.97 -10.77
CA PRO A 20 34.49 -1.54 -9.46
C PRO A 20 35.89 -1.20 -8.93
N GLY A 21 35.98 -0.95 -7.61
CA GLY A 21 37.24 -0.73 -6.92
C GLY A 21 37.24 -0.97 -5.43
N ASN A 22 37.77 -2.15 -5.06
CA ASN A 22 38.54 -2.50 -3.85
C ASN A 22 37.96 -2.48 -2.43
N GLU A 23 37.72 -3.68 -1.95
CA GLU A 23 38.30 -4.44 -0.79
C GLU A 23 38.62 -3.75 0.55
N MET A 24 38.06 -4.40 1.58
CA MET A 24 38.60 -4.77 2.93
C MET A 24 38.51 -3.77 4.08
N ASN A 25 37.84 -4.13 5.18
CA ASN A 25 38.49 -4.78 6.35
C ASN A 25 37.45 -5.17 7.43
N GLU A 26 37.69 -6.36 7.97
CA GLU A 26 37.05 -6.97 9.15
C GLU A 26 37.55 -6.34 10.48
N GLU A 27 36.82 -6.73 11.54
CA GLU A 27 37.10 -6.71 13.00
C GLU A 27 36.29 -5.66 13.78
N SER A 28 35.61 -5.95 14.88
CA SER A 28 35.76 -6.99 15.91
C SER A 28 34.55 -7.01 16.86
N GLU A 29 34.20 -8.23 17.30
CA GLU A 29 33.26 -8.52 18.40
C GLU A 29 33.64 -7.89 19.74
N LYS A 30 32.65 -7.48 20.54
CA LYS A 30 32.76 -7.47 22.01
C LYS A 30 31.42 -7.82 22.66
N GLU A 31 31.42 -8.97 23.30
CA GLU A 31 30.47 -9.44 24.28
C GLU A 31 30.44 -8.55 25.53
N ALA A 32 29.23 -8.34 26.10
CA ALA A 32 29.07 -7.81 27.46
C ALA A 32 28.08 -8.68 28.24
N GLU A 33 28.54 -9.19 29.35
CA GLU A 33 27.92 -10.07 30.32
C GLU A 33 26.72 -9.41 31.05
N ILE A 34 25.69 -10.23 31.32
CA ILE A 34 24.55 -9.87 32.21
C ILE A 34 24.77 -10.50 33.58
N GLU A 35 24.83 -9.67 34.61
CA GLU A 35 24.84 -10.09 36.01
C GLU A 35 23.42 -10.37 36.52
N ASP A 36 23.31 -11.53 37.16
CA ASP A 36 22.18 -12.08 37.89
C ASP A 36 22.08 -11.48 39.31
N LEU A 37 20.92 -11.01 39.72
CA LEU A 37 20.63 -10.70 41.12
C LEU A 37 19.35 -11.40 41.56
N GLY A 38 19.53 -12.53 42.20
CA GLY A 38 18.49 -13.27 42.89
C GLY A 38 18.13 -12.70 44.25
N GLY A 39 16.93 -12.98 44.70
CA GLY A 39 16.69 -13.06 46.13
C GLY A 39 15.35 -12.74 46.75
N LYS A 40 14.73 -13.73 47.16
CA LYS A 40 14.00 -14.03 48.41
C LYS A 40 12.46 -14.12 48.36
N THR A 41 12.08 -15.34 48.56
CA THR A 41 10.72 -15.80 48.95
C THR A 41 10.33 -15.31 50.34
N ASP A 42 9.07 -14.90 50.52
CA ASP A 42 8.42 -14.99 51.85
C ASP A 42 7.01 -15.60 51.68
N LYS A 43 6.73 -16.54 52.61
CA LYS A 43 5.50 -17.31 52.69
C LYS A 43 4.55 -16.70 53.71
N GLY A 44 3.28 -16.64 53.37
CA GLY A 44 2.22 -16.73 54.35
C GLY A 44 1.07 -15.75 54.24
N ARG A 45 -0.05 -16.17 53.65
CA ARG A 45 -1.40 -16.15 54.25
C ARG A 45 -2.46 -16.48 53.22
N SER A 46 -3.03 -17.64 53.35
CA SER A 46 -4.26 -18.03 52.66
C SER A 46 -5.47 -17.49 53.42
N GLY A 47 -6.39 -16.85 52.71
CA GLY A 47 -7.69 -16.46 53.24
C GLY A 47 -8.10 -15.05 52.82
N GLY A 48 -8.62 -14.90 51.61
CA GLY A 48 -9.14 -13.61 51.11
C GLY A 48 -9.16 -13.49 49.57
N LEU A 49 -8.75 -14.53 48.84
CA LEU A 49 -8.47 -14.47 47.40
C LEU A 49 -9.68 -14.78 46.49
N LEU A 50 -10.79 -15.31 47.00
CA LEU A 50 -11.94 -15.71 46.17
C LEU A 50 -12.91 -14.55 45.88
N GLU A 51 -13.17 -13.65 46.82
CA GLU A 51 -14.06 -12.50 46.60
C GLU A 51 -13.39 -11.37 45.78
N GLN A 52 -12.05 -11.19 45.88
CA GLN A 52 -11.32 -10.23 45.02
C GLN A 52 -11.21 -10.72 43.57
N ALA A 53 -11.03 -12.04 43.35
CA ALA A 53 -10.92 -12.61 42.02
C ALA A 53 -12.22 -12.53 41.19
N GLU A 54 -13.41 -12.63 41.86
CA GLU A 54 -14.69 -12.44 41.15
C GLU A 54 -14.99 -10.96 40.82
N GLY A 55 -14.61 -10.05 41.71
CA GLY A 55 -14.74 -8.60 41.46
C GLY A 55 -13.78 -8.10 40.35
N GLU A 56 -12.55 -8.61 40.30
CA GLU A 56 -11.59 -8.30 39.24
C GLU A 56 -12.02 -8.89 37.88
N LYS A 57 -12.53 -10.14 37.87
CA LYS A 57 -13.07 -10.74 36.63
C LYS A 57 -14.28 -9.98 36.09
N ALA A 58 -15.22 -9.57 36.93
CA ALA A 58 -16.37 -8.77 36.51
C ALA A 58 -15.96 -7.36 36.03
N GLY A 59 -14.89 -6.80 36.58
CA GLY A 59 -14.28 -5.54 36.11
C GLY A 59 -13.63 -5.67 34.74
N VAL A 60 -12.89 -6.75 34.52
CA VAL A 60 -12.23 -7.06 33.25
C VAL A 60 -13.27 -7.35 32.14
N ASP A 61 -14.30 -8.15 32.46
CA ASP A 61 -15.39 -8.46 31.53
C ASP A 61 -16.18 -7.19 31.11
N ASN A 62 -16.37 -6.23 32.03
CA ASN A 62 -17.04 -4.96 31.74
C ASN A 62 -16.14 -4.02 30.90
N LEU A 63 -14.84 -4.02 31.12
CA LEU A 63 -13.88 -3.26 30.32
C LEU A 63 -13.80 -3.83 28.88
N GLN A 64 -13.64 -5.14 28.73
CA GLN A 64 -13.63 -5.81 27.44
C GLN A 64 -14.94 -5.60 26.66
N LYS A 65 -16.08 -5.60 27.34
CA LYS A 65 -17.38 -5.32 26.73
C LYS A 65 -17.53 -3.86 26.29
N LYS A 66 -16.93 -2.93 27.03
CA LYS A 66 -16.90 -1.51 26.70
C LYS A 66 -15.98 -1.24 25.51
N GLU A 67 -14.80 -1.85 25.48
CA GLU A 67 -13.86 -1.80 24.37
C GLU A 67 -14.45 -2.40 23.09
N LYS A 68 -15.06 -3.58 23.18
CA LYS A 68 -15.76 -4.22 22.06
C LYS A 68 -16.90 -3.35 21.50
N ASN A 69 -17.66 -2.68 22.37
CA ASN A 69 -18.73 -1.77 21.93
C ASN A 69 -18.17 -0.48 21.29
N LEU A 70 -17.02 0.00 21.76
CA LEU A 70 -16.33 1.16 21.18
C LEU A 70 -15.78 0.79 19.80
N ARG A 71 -15.12 -0.37 19.67
CA ARG A 71 -14.61 -0.93 18.41
C ARG A 71 -15.74 -1.09 17.38
N MET A 72 -16.90 -1.64 17.76
CA MET A 72 -18.05 -1.75 16.85
C MET A 72 -18.60 -0.41 16.39
N LYS A 73 -18.64 0.62 17.24
CA LYS A 73 -19.10 1.96 16.86
C LYS A 73 -18.13 2.64 15.89
N LYS A 74 -16.83 2.43 16.07
CA LYS A 74 -15.77 2.93 15.22
C LYS A 74 -15.84 2.28 13.83
N GLN A 75 -15.92 0.95 13.77
CA GLN A 75 -16.10 0.19 12.52
C GLN A 75 -17.37 0.60 11.74
N TRP A 76 -18.43 1.03 12.42
CA TRP A 76 -19.63 1.56 11.76
C TRP A 76 -19.37 2.92 11.12
N GLY A 77 -18.62 3.78 11.79
CA GLY A 77 -18.21 5.09 11.24
C GLY A 77 -17.32 4.92 10.00
N GLU A 78 -16.37 4.02 10.07
CA GLU A 78 -15.45 3.66 8.97
C GLU A 78 -16.20 3.12 7.75
N LYS A 79 -17.14 2.19 7.94
CA LYS A 79 -17.99 1.68 6.83
C LYS A 79 -18.81 2.78 6.16
N LEU A 80 -19.37 3.73 6.90
CA LEU A 80 -20.09 4.85 6.34
C LEU A 80 -19.20 5.78 5.55
N TYR A 81 -17.97 5.98 6.01
CA TYR A 81 -16.97 6.78 5.30
C TYR A 81 -16.54 6.11 3.98
N GLN A 82 -16.25 4.82 4.00
CA GLN A 82 -15.91 4.04 2.80
C GLN A 82 -17.05 4.02 1.78
N GLU A 83 -18.28 3.85 2.24
CA GLU A 83 -19.46 3.91 1.38
C GLU A 83 -19.62 5.29 0.74
N ARG A 84 -19.33 6.38 1.48
CA ARG A 84 -19.32 7.74 0.95
C ARG A 84 -18.24 7.93 -0.12
N ILE A 85 -17.01 7.44 0.12
CA ILE A 85 -15.93 7.48 -0.88
C ILE A 85 -16.38 6.76 -2.14
N ARG A 86 -16.90 5.53 -2.02
CA ARG A 86 -17.42 4.77 -3.15
C ARG A 86 -18.49 5.52 -3.92
N GLN A 87 -19.48 6.10 -3.24
CA GLN A 87 -20.54 6.89 -3.87
C GLN A 87 -19.99 8.11 -4.61
N LEU A 88 -18.98 8.79 -4.08
CA LEU A 88 -18.35 9.94 -4.76
C LEU A 88 -17.56 9.51 -6.00
N LEU A 89 -16.82 8.41 -5.91
CA LEU A 89 -16.07 7.86 -7.05
C LEU A 89 -17.01 7.40 -8.19
N GLU A 90 -18.14 6.81 -7.84
CA GLU A 90 -19.13 6.26 -8.79
C GLU A 90 -20.22 7.29 -9.17
N SER A 91 -20.20 8.52 -8.61
CA SER A 91 -21.22 9.55 -8.86
C SER A 91 -21.24 10.00 -10.32
N ALA A 92 -22.43 10.18 -10.87
CA ALA A 92 -22.65 10.81 -12.17
C ALA A 92 -22.93 12.32 -12.07
N ASP A 93 -22.81 12.93 -10.89
CA ASP A 93 -23.05 14.35 -10.69
C ASP A 93 -22.02 15.19 -11.47
N PRO A 94 -22.42 16.33 -12.04
CA PRO A 94 -21.49 17.20 -12.76
C PRO A 94 -20.35 17.69 -11.84
N LEU A 95 -19.12 17.58 -12.33
CA LEU A 95 -17.96 18.14 -11.64
C LEU A 95 -17.92 19.68 -11.77
N PRO A 96 -17.45 20.41 -10.75
CA PRO A 96 -17.20 21.84 -10.88
C PRO A 96 -16.06 22.07 -11.89
N LYS A 97 -16.05 23.22 -12.55
CA LYS A 97 -14.97 23.60 -13.48
C LYS A 97 -13.63 23.82 -12.78
N ARG A 98 -13.66 24.18 -11.50
CA ARG A 98 -12.50 24.40 -10.65
C ARG A 98 -12.73 23.79 -9.28
N TYR A 99 -11.72 23.17 -8.75
CA TYR A 99 -11.64 22.70 -7.37
C TYR A 99 -10.22 22.86 -6.85
N ASP A 100 -10.07 23.26 -5.60
CA ASP A 100 -8.79 23.45 -4.93
C ASP A 100 -8.93 22.96 -3.49
N ALA A 101 -8.31 21.83 -3.18
CA ALA A 101 -8.40 21.20 -1.86
C ALA A 101 -7.84 22.09 -0.73
N ARG A 102 -6.93 23.02 -1.06
CA ARG A 102 -6.37 23.99 -0.11
C ARG A 102 -7.46 24.92 0.48
N GLU A 103 -8.43 25.31 -0.35
CA GLU A 103 -9.55 26.17 0.04
C GLU A 103 -10.48 25.49 1.06
N GLU A 104 -10.47 24.14 1.08
CA GLU A 104 -11.26 23.33 2.00
C GLU A 104 -10.46 22.77 3.20
N GLY A 105 -9.18 23.11 3.30
CA GLY A 105 -8.28 22.59 4.34
C GLY A 105 -8.08 21.07 4.23
N ARG A 106 -8.02 20.55 2.99
CA ARG A 106 -7.84 19.13 2.69
C ARG A 106 -6.49 18.83 2.03
N THR A 107 -5.48 19.65 2.29
CA THR A 107 -4.08 19.39 1.96
C THR A 107 -3.26 19.34 3.23
N ALA A 108 -2.35 18.38 3.32
CA ALA A 108 -1.33 18.33 4.35
C ALA A 108 -0.38 19.53 4.24
N PRO A 109 0.44 19.83 5.25
CA PRO A 109 1.53 20.81 5.12
C PRO A 109 2.51 20.35 4.04
N VAL A 110 2.96 21.31 3.21
CA VAL A 110 3.97 21.01 2.17
C VAL A 110 5.33 20.71 2.82
N GLU A 111 5.91 19.60 2.42
CA GLU A 111 7.18 19.10 2.92
C GLU A 111 8.32 19.21 1.91
N ASP A 112 9.56 18.87 2.33
CA ASP A 112 10.76 19.00 1.52
C ASP A 112 11.62 17.73 1.56
N GLN A 113 11.60 16.97 0.46
CA GLN A 113 12.45 15.79 0.26
C GLN A 113 13.95 16.10 0.17
N ARG A 114 14.32 17.39 0.12
CA ARG A 114 15.71 17.85 -0.06
C ARG A 114 16.32 17.30 -1.36
N GLU A 115 17.57 16.80 -1.31
CA GLU A 115 18.30 16.26 -2.47
C GLU A 115 18.09 14.75 -2.69
N LEU A 116 17.27 14.09 -1.85
CA LEU A 116 17.05 12.65 -1.90
C LEU A 116 16.00 12.27 -2.96
N GLY A 117 16.09 11.05 -3.48
CA GLY A 117 15.15 10.48 -4.46
C GLY A 117 13.87 9.92 -3.84
N THR A 118 13.32 10.56 -2.81
CA THR A 118 12.21 10.05 -2.00
C THR A 118 10.84 10.61 -2.36
N CYS A 119 10.70 11.30 -3.51
CA CYS A 119 9.41 11.86 -3.96
C CYS A 119 8.26 10.84 -3.95
N TRP A 120 8.54 9.57 -4.23
CA TRP A 120 7.56 8.49 -4.19
C TRP A 120 7.00 8.23 -2.77
N ALA A 121 7.84 8.36 -1.73
CA ALA A 121 7.43 8.23 -0.34
C ALA A 121 6.62 9.46 0.10
N PHE A 122 7.12 10.68 -0.17
CA PHE A 122 6.42 11.93 0.11
C PHE A 122 5.04 11.97 -0.53
N SER A 123 4.95 11.75 -1.85
CA SER A 123 3.67 11.83 -2.55
C SER A 123 2.67 10.78 -2.09
N SER A 124 3.12 9.57 -1.72
CA SER A 124 2.21 8.55 -1.21
C SER A 124 1.71 8.84 0.21
N LEU A 125 2.58 9.33 1.11
CA LEU A 125 2.18 9.71 2.47
C LEU A 125 1.32 10.97 2.47
N THR A 126 1.68 12.01 1.70
CA THR A 126 0.84 13.20 1.49
C THR A 126 -0.55 12.83 0.96
N ALA A 127 -0.65 11.92 -0.03
CA ALA A 127 -1.95 11.46 -0.53
C ALA A 127 -2.74 10.69 0.54
N LEU A 128 -2.07 9.90 1.38
CA LEU A 128 -2.67 9.19 2.51
C LEU A 128 -3.18 10.17 3.58
N GLU A 129 -2.41 11.19 3.93
CA GLU A 129 -2.77 12.25 4.88
C GLU A 129 -3.96 13.06 4.40
N ASN A 130 -3.92 13.48 3.12
CA ASN A 130 -5.02 14.21 2.47
C ASN A 130 -6.33 13.41 2.49
N ALA A 131 -6.25 12.07 2.39
CA ALA A 131 -7.43 11.21 2.45
C ALA A 131 -8.12 11.22 3.83
N MET A 132 -7.40 11.55 4.90
CA MET A 132 -7.93 11.62 6.26
C MET A 132 -8.36 13.02 6.68
N LEU A 133 -7.96 14.06 5.94
CA LEU A 133 -8.32 15.44 6.21
C LEU A 133 -9.79 15.74 5.82
N PRO A 134 -10.46 16.64 6.56
CA PRO A 134 -10.02 17.36 7.76
C PRO A 134 -10.31 16.62 9.07
N GLN A 135 -10.74 15.36 9.04
CA GLN A 135 -11.18 14.62 10.23
C GLN A 135 -10.02 14.27 11.15
N GLU A 136 -8.89 13.92 10.57
CA GLU A 136 -7.66 13.60 11.27
C GLU A 136 -6.48 14.32 10.61
N ILE A 137 -5.56 14.80 11.42
CA ILE A 137 -4.32 15.46 10.96
C ILE A 137 -3.18 14.54 11.34
N TRP A 138 -2.46 14.06 10.35
CA TRP A 138 -1.30 13.20 10.51
C TRP A 138 -0.09 13.82 9.82
N ASP A 139 1.08 13.40 10.24
CA ASP A 139 2.40 13.71 9.72
C ASP A 139 3.19 12.40 9.80
N PHE A 140 3.32 11.70 8.66
CA PHE A 140 3.91 10.37 8.57
C PHE A 140 5.36 10.44 8.10
N SER A 141 6.17 9.47 8.54
CA SER A 141 7.59 9.40 8.28
C SER A 141 7.91 8.78 6.90
N GLU A 142 8.53 9.55 6.03
CA GLU A 142 9.12 9.08 4.77
C GLU A 142 10.42 8.31 5.01
N ASP A 143 11.17 8.65 6.07
CA ASP A 143 12.37 7.90 6.45
C ASP A 143 12.00 6.44 6.76
N HIS A 144 10.99 6.19 7.58
CA HIS A 144 10.57 4.84 7.91
C HIS A 144 10.06 4.06 6.69
N MET A 145 9.39 4.72 5.75
CA MET A 145 8.95 4.07 4.51
C MET A 145 10.14 3.75 3.62
N SER A 146 11.04 4.68 3.39
CA SER A 146 12.17 4.52 2.48
C SER A 146 13.27 3.62 3.02
N HIS A 147 13.38 3.45 4.35
CA HIS A 147 14.26 2.50 5.04
C HIS A 147 13.61 1.15 5.36
N ASN A 148 12.47 0.81 4.74
CA ASN A 148 11.86 -0.51 4.93
C ASN A 148 12.88 -1.61 4.67
N PRO A 149 13.07 -2.60 5.60
CA PRO A 149 14.14 -3.59 5.51
C PRO A 149 14.05 -4.54 4.30
N TYR A 150 12.91 -4.57 3.61
CA TYR A 150 12.76 -5.31 2.36
C TYR A 150 13.18 -4.52 1.12
N PHE A 151 13.40 -3.19 1.26
CA PHE A 151 13.89 -2.36 0.16
C PHE A 151 15.41 -2.26 0.25
N ILE A 152 16.09 -2.52 -0.87
CA ILE A 152 17.55 -2.46 -0.95
C ILE A 152 18.07 -1.22 -1.69
N LEU A 153 17.15 -0.43 -2.28
CA LEU A 153 17.50 0.89 -2.82
C LEU A 153 17.74 1.87 -1.67
N GLY A 154 18.87 2.58 -1.71
CA GLY A 154 19.06 3.74 -0.85
C GLY A 154 18.18 4.92 -1.27
N GLN A 155 17.93 5.85 -0.36
CA GLN A 155 17.06 7.01 -0.57
C GLN A 155 17.47 7.88 -1.77
N GLU A 156 18.76 7.89 -2.15
CA GLU A 156 19.29 8.61 -3.30
C GLU A 156 18.95 7.96 -4.66
N ASN A 157 18.49 6.71 -4.68
CA ASN A 157 18.28 5.96 -5.91
C ASN A 157 16.84 5.97 -6.44
N GLY A 158 15.95 6.67 -5.74
CA GLY A 158 14.53 6.72 -6.11
C GLY A 158 13.74 5.52 -5.60
N GLY A 159 12.52 5.41 -6.10
CA GLY A 159 11.57 4.34 -5.80
C GLY A 159 10.30 4.51 -6.64
N GLU A 160 9.24 3.81 -6.29
CA GLU A 160 7.98 3.86 -7.02
C GLU A 160 6.78 3.56 -6.13
N TYR A 161 5.58 3.89 -6.60
CA TYR A 161 4.33 3.72 -5.85
C TYR A 161 4.07 2.28 -5.38
N THR A 162 4.57 1.26 -6.10
CA THR A 162 4.44 -0.15 -5.68
C THR A 162 5.18 -0.44 -4.39
N MET A 163 6.32 0.23 -4.15
CA MET A 163 7.05 0.15 -2.88
C MET A 163 6.25 0.79 -1.73
N SER A 164 5.63 1.95 -1.97
CA SER A 164 4.72 2.57 -0.98
C SER A 164 3.55 1.66 -0.63
N MET A 165 2.91 1.07 -1.66
CA MET A 165 1.83 0.10 -1.44
C MET A 165 2.32 -1.11 -0.64
N ALA A 166 3.47 -1.68 -0.98
CA ALA A 166 4.05 -2.82 -0.26
C ALA A 166 4.27 -2.51 1.23
N TYR A 167 4.86 -1.35 1.55
CA TYR A 167 5.08 -0.89 2.91
C TYR A 167 3.79 -0.74 3.71
N LEU A 168 2.79 -0.04 3.15
CA LEU A 168 1.52 0.24 3.81
C LEU A 168 0.66 -1.02 3.99
N LEU A 169 0.59 -1.86 2.95
CA LEU A 169 -0.25 -3.06 2.92
C LEU A 169 0.35 -4.26 3.67
N SER A 170 1.64 -4.20 4.00
CA SER A 170 2.30 -5.22 4.85
C SER A 170 2.28 -4.88 6.35
N TRP A 171 1.59 -3.80 6.75
CA TRP A 171 1.54 -3.30 8.12
C TRP A 171 2.92 -2.93 8.70
N ARG A 172 3.84 -2.52 7.84
CA ARG A 172 5.13 -1.96 8.27
C ARG A 172 4.99 -0.52 8.76
N GLY A 173 4.03 0.21 8.21
CA GLY A 173 3.64 1.56 8.59
C GLY A 173 2.20 1.87 8.17
N PRO A 174 1.83 3.17 8.18
CA PRO A 174 2.69 4.32 8.45
C PRO A 174 3.01 4.47 9.95
N VAL A 175 4.17 5.06 10.23
CA VAL A 175 4.53 5.60 11.54
C VAL A 175 4.59 7.12 11.45
N THR A 176 4.62 7.83 12.59
CA THR A 176 4.64 9.30 12.56
C THR A 176 6.04 9.86 12.39
N GLU A 177 6.16 11.04 11.76
CA GLU A 177 7.40 11.83 11.62
C GLU A 177 8.10 12.09 12.98
N VAL A 178 7.34 12.26 14.05
CA VAL A 178 7.89 12.40 15.41
C VAL A 178 8.59 11.12 15.89
N GLN A 179 8.16 9.94 15.45
CA GLN A 179 8.77 8.66 15.83
C GLN A 179 10.03 8.34 15.03
N ASP A 180 10.10 8.81 13.81
CA ASP A 180 11.21 8.58 12.88
C ASP A 180 11.40 9.80 11.95
N PRO A 181 12.13 10.85 12.40
CA PRO A 181 12.26 12.11 11.69
C PRO A 181 13.05 11.99 10.39
N TYR A 182 12.56 12.64 9.32
CA TYR A 182 13.16 12.59 8.00
C TYR A 182 14.57 13.17 7.92
N GLY A 183 15.48 12.43 7.28
CA GLY A 183 16.79 12.91 6.83
C GLY A 183 17.91 12.76 7.84
N ASP A 184 17.78 11.92 8.86
CA ASP A 184 18.88 11.53 9.75
C ASP A 184 19.62 10.26 9.25
N GLY A 185 19.04 9.57 8.22
CA GLY A 185 19.64 8.43 7.52
C GLY A 185 19.55 7.12 8.29
N VAL A 186 18.73 7.04 9.34
CA VAL A 186 18.52 5.84 10.15
C VAL A 186 17.04 5.71 10.53
N SER A 187 16.53 4.49 10.57
CA SER A 187 15.17 4.23 11.01
C SER A 187 15.16 3.28 12.21
N PRO A 188 14.49 3.65 13.33
CA PRO A 188 14.43 2.81 14.53
C PRO A 188 13.68 1.50 14.27
N GLU A 189 14.21 0.39 14.76
CA GLU A 189 13.54 -0.89 14.67
C GLU A 189 12.32 -1.00 15.61
N GLY A 190 11.31 -1.76 15.16
CA GLY A 190 10.19 -2.19 16.01
C GLY A 190 9.12 -1.13 16.25
N LEU A 191 9.13 -0.02 15.53
CA LEU A 191 8.02 0.92 15.50
C LEU A 191 6.73 0.22 15.03
N LYS A 192 5.59 0.71 15.52
CA LYS A 192 4.28 0.14 15.20
C LYS A 192 3.51 1.08 14.28
N PRO A 193 2.81 0.54 13.28
CA PRO A 193 1.95 1.36 12.44
C PRO A 193 0.87 2.04 13.30
N VAL A 194 0.56 3.29 12.96
CA VAL A 194 -0.51 4.06 13.61
C VAL A 194 -1.83 4.01 12.83
N LYS A 195 -1.77 3.52 11.61
CA LYS A 195 -2.92 3.21 10.73
C LYS A 195 -2.66 1.94 9.94
N HIS A 196 -3.72 1.27 9.49
CA HIS A 196 -3.66 0.18 8.53
C HIS A 196 -4.37 0.58 7.24
N VAL A 197 -3.67 0.51 6.11
CA VAL A 197 -4.25 0.68 4.78
C VAL A 197 -4.83 -0.66 4.34
N GLN A 198 -6.10 -0.67 3.94
CA GLN A 198 -6.85 -1.87 3.57
C GLN A 198 -7.34 -1.88 2.12
N GLU A 199 -7.36 -0.73 1.47
CA GLU A 199 -7.71 -0.61 0.05
C GLU A 199 -6.94 0.53 -0.59
N VAL A 200 -6.34 0.22 -1.74
CA VAL A 200 -5.67 1.19 -2.62
C VAL A 200 -6.18 0.94 -4.03
N ARG A 201 -6.63 1.99 -4.72
CA ARG A 201 -7.06 1.89 -6.12
C ARG A 201 -6.06 2.55 -7.06
N ILE A 202 -5.83 1.91 -8.19
CA ILE A 202 -5.08 2.44 -9.31
C ILE A 202 -6.11 2.85 -10.36
N LEU A 203 -6.20 4.15 -10.62
CA LEU A 203 -7.20 4.70 -11.52
C LEU A 203 -6.73 4.62 -12.99
N PRO A 204 -7.68 4.59 -13.95
CA PRO A 204 -7.38 4.52 -15.38
C PRO A 204 -6.44 5.65 -15.84
N GLU A 205 -5.58 5.32 -16.81
CA GLU A 205 -4.67 6.27 -17.42
C GLU A 205 -5.43 7.44 -18.07
N LYS A 206 -5.01 8.68 -17.76
CA LYS A 206 -5.51 9.91 -18.39
C LYS A 206 -7.03 10.13 -18.30
N ASP A 207 -7.72 9.38 -17.46
CA ASP A 207 -9.13 9.62 -17.19
C ASP A 207 -9.28 10.80 -16.22
N GLN A 208 -9.37 12.00 -16.78
CA GLN A 208 -9.50 13.25 -16.01
C GLN A 208 -10.73 13.26 -15.14
N GLU A 209 -11.84 12.67 -15.58
CA GLU A 209 -13.08 12.65 -14.81
C GLU A 209 -12.92 11.79 -13.57
N THR A 210 -12.40 10.57 -13.72
CA THR A 210 -12.15 9.66 -12.61
C THR A 210 -11.10 10.23 -11.63
N ILE A 211 -10.02 10.85 -12.12
CA ILE A 211 -9.03 11.55 -11.29
C ILE A 211 -9.68 12.68 -10.47
N LYS A 212 -10.48 13.54 -11.11
CA LYS A 212 -11.19 14.65 -10.42
C LYS A 212 -12.15 14.14 -9.34
N ARG A 213 -12.89 13.06 -9.63
CA ARG A 213 -13.76 12.41 -8.63
C ARG A 213 -12.99 11.88 -7.46
N ALA A 214 -11.83 11.28 -7.72
CA ALA A 214 -10.95 10.76 -6.68
C ALA A 214 -10.38 11.88 -5.80
N VAL A 215 -9.98 13.01 -6.36
CA VAL A 215 -9.57 14.19 -5.59
C VAL A 215 -10.69 14.68 -4.67
N LEU A 216 -11.94 14.76 -5.16
CA LEU A 216 -13.07 15.13 -4.31
C LEU A 216 -13.34 14.10 -3.21
N ALA A 217 -13.22 12.82 -3.52
CA ALA A 217 -13.50 11.74 -2.58
C ALA A 217 -12.39 11.59 -1.52
N CYS A 218 -11.13 11.54 -1.96
CA CYS A 218 -9.97 11.13 -1.17
C CYS A 218 -9.00 12.27 -0.84
N GLY A 219 -9.25 13.52 -1.28
CA GLY A 219 -8.39 14.68 -0.97
C GLY A 219 -7.15 14.80 -1.87
N GLY A 220 -6.55 13.70 -2.30
CA GLY A 220 -5.36 13.71 -3.16
C GLY A 220 -5.24 12.44 -4.00
N VAL A 221 -4.58 12.55 -5.15
CA VAL A 221 -4.24 11.44 -6.03
C VAL A 221 -2.73 11.49 -6.30
N GLN A 222 -1.98 10.51 -5.80
CA GLN A 222 -0.57 10.36 -6.15
C GLN A 222 -0.45 10.08 -7.65
N SER A 223 0.39 10.83 -8.35
CA SER A 223 0.60 10.66 -9.79
C SER A 223 2.04 10.96 -10.16
N SER A 224 2.52 10.32 -11.24
CA SER A 224 3.90 10.47 -11.69
C SER A 224 3.99 11.37 -12.91
N LEU A 225 5.06 12.15 -13.00
CA LEU A 225 5.39 12.97 -14.16
C LEU A 225 6.88 12.88 -14.52
N TYR A 226 7.24 13.31 -15.72
CA TYR A 226 8.64 13.54 -16.06
C TYR A 226 8.96 15.00 -15.82
N THR A 227 10.03 15.29 -15.08
CA THR A 227 10.50 16.65 -14.88
C THR A 227 11.97 16.81 -15.28
N THR A 228 12.29 17.98 -15.83
CA THR A 228 13.67 18.43 -16.09
C THR A 228 14.20 19.33 -14.96
N MET A 229 13.35 19.62 -13.98
CA MET A 229 13.68 20.38 -12.77
C MET A 229 14.22 19.45 -11.68
N GLN A 230 14.90 20.03 -10.70
CA GLN A 230 15.32 19.37 -9.46
C GLN A 230 15.01 20.28 -8.29
N ASN A 231 14.92 19.70 -7.09
CA ASN A 231 14.79 20.51 -5.88
C ASN A 231 16.01 21.47 -5.79
N GLY A 232 15.73 22.75 -5.57
CA GLY A 232 16.75 23.82 -5.55
C GLY A 232 17.19 24.32 -6.95
N ASP A 233 16.87 23.63 -8.07
CA ASP A 233 17.09 24.11 -9.43
C ASP A 233 15.86 23.89 -10.30
N THR A 234 15.01 24.89 -10.38
CA THR A 234 13.74 24.87 -11.14
C THR A 234 13.86 25.47 -12.54
N GLN A 235 15.07 25.66 -13.08
CA GLN A 235 15.26 26.14 -14.44
C GLN A 235 14.86 25.07 -15.45
N SER A 236 13.82 25.35 -16.22
CA SER A 236 13.30 24.44 -17.26
C SER A 236 12.62 25.23 -18.36
N GLU A 237 12.76 24.77 -19.60
CA GLU A 237 12.01 25.30 -20.75
C GLU A 237 10.52 24.91 -20.71
N TYR A 238 10.14 23.98 -19.81
CA TYR A 238 8.78 23.46 -19.63
C TYR A 238 8.08 24.03 -18.39
N TYR A 239 8.75 24.83 -17.58
CA TYR A 239 8.21 25.44 -16.38
C TYR A 239 8.17 26.95 -16.47
N ASN A 240 7.00 27.53 -16.29
CA ASN A 240 6.81 28.98 -16.19
C ASN A 240 6.74 29.42 -14.72
N PRO A 241 7.81 30.02 -14.15
CA PRO A 241 7.82 30.40 -12.74
C PRO A 241 6.89 31.56 -12.40
N GLN A 242 6.39 32.31 -13.41
CA GLN A 242 5.47 33.44 -13.19
C GLN A 242 4.05 32.98 -12.93
N THR A 243 3.70 31.80 -13.41
CA THR A 243 2.37 31.22 -13.29
C THR A 243 2.36 29.89 -12.55
N SER A 244 3.56 29.44 -12.09
CA SER A 244 3.80 28.14 -11.47
C SER A 244 3.19 27.00 -12.31
N ALA A 245 3.42 27.04 -13.64
CA ALA A 245 2.78 26.14 -14.60
C ALA A 245 3.81 25.28 -15.35
N TYR A 246 3.56 24.00 -15.44
CA TYR A 246 4.43 22.99 -16.07
C TYR A 246 3.69 22.19 -17.13
N CYS A 247 4.38 21.90 -18.25
CA CYS A 247 3.87 21.01 -19.28
C CYS A 247 5.02 20.37 -20.07
N TYR A 248 5.23 19.07 -19.90
CA TYR A 248 6.18 18.30 -20.70
C TYR A 248 5.46 17.52 -21.80
N PRO A 249 5.67 17.86 -23.09
CA PRO A 249 4.86 17.32 -24.18
C PRO A 249 5.33 15.97 -24.72
N ASN A 250 6.50 15.47 -24.26
CA ASN A 250 7.10 14.26 -24.83
C ASN A 250 6.87 13.05 -23.93
N SER A 251 6.63 11.88 -24.53
CA SER A 251 6.51 10.63 -23.78
C SER A 251 7.91 10.16 -23.37
N THR A 252 8.20 10.28 -22.08
CA THR A 252 9.45 9.83 -21.44
C THR A 252 9.06 9.12 -20.15
N ALA A 253 9.81 8.12 -19.69
CA ALA A 253 9.54 7.48 -18.40
C ALA A 253 9.51 8.55 -17.30
N PRO A 254 8.50 8.53 -16.41
CA PRO A 254 8.42 9.44 -15.27
C PRO A 254 9.67 9.32 -14.38
N ASN A 255 10.03 10.41 -13.73
CA ASN A 255 11.15 10.48 -12.79
C ASN A 255 10.82 11.25 -11.52
N HIS A 256 9.56 11.63 -11.32
CA HIS A 256 9.11 12.38 -10.16
C HIS A 256 7.64 12.10 -9.86
N ASP A 257 7.29 12.02 -8.57
CA ASP A 257 5.94 11.82 -8.10
C ASP A 257 5.44 13.10 -7.39
N VAL A 258 4.14 13.37 -7.57
CA VAL A 258 3.42 14.51 -7.00
C VAL A 258 2.02 14.09 -6.56
N VAL A 259 1.29 14.95 -5.86
CA VAL A 259 -0.11 14.71 -5.49
C VAL A 259 -1.03 15.67 -6.21
N ILE A 260 -1.97 15.17 -7.01
CA ILE A 260 -3.01 15.98 -7.62
C ILE A 260 -4.04 16.29 -6.51
N VAL A 261 -4.21 17.59 -6.20
CA VAL A 261 -5.09 18.08 -5.12
C VAL A 261 -6.20 19.03 -5.63
N GLY A 262 -6.25 19.24 -6.94
CA GLY A 262 -7.27 20.11 -7.53
C GLY A 262 -7.15 20.20 -9.05
N TRP A 263 -7.96 21.08 -9.63
CA TRP A 263 -7.95 21.38 -11.07
C TRP A 263 -8.60 22.71 -11.38
N ASP A 264 -8.29 23.24 -12.57
CA ASP A 264 -9.00 24.37 -13.19
C ASP A 264 -9.12 24.12 -14.70
N ASP A 265 -10.38 23.87 -15.17
CA ASP A 265 -10.66 23.60 -16.60
C ASP A 265 -10.46 24.83 -17.48
N ASP A 266 -10.50 26.02 -16.90
CA ASP A 266 -10.31 27.29 -17.60
C ASP A 266 -8.86 27.83 -17.41
N PHE A 267 -7.93 27.09 -16.78
CA PHE A 267 -6.53 27.52 -16.59
C PHE A 267 -5.88 27.83 -17.95
N PRO A 268 -5.32 29.06 -18.15
CA PRO A 268 -4.99 29.54 -19.48
C PRO A 268 -3.86 28.75 -20.15
N ALA A 269 -4.06 28.34 -21.39
CA ALA A 269 -3.03 27.68 -22.20
C ALA A 269 -1.76 28.54 -22.36
N GLU A 270 -1.90 29.87 -22.32
CA GLU A 270 -0.81 30.84 -22.38
C GLU A 270 0.08 30.85 -21.13
N ALA A 271 -0.38 30.28 -20.03
CA ALA A 271 0.37 30.20 -18.78
C ALA A 271 1.53 29.19 -18.86
N PHE A 272 1.48 28.24 -19.79
CA PHE A 272 2.49 27.20 -19.95
C PHE A 272 3.64 27.59 -20.88
N TRP A 273 4.82 27.01 -20.62
CA TRP A 273 5.99 27.04 -21.50
C TRP A 273 6.37 25.60 -21.90
N PRO A 274 6.40 25.28 -23.23
CA PRO A 274 5.78 26.04 -24.31
C PRO A 274 4.27 26.16 -24.12
N LYS A 275 3.62 27.14 -24.77
CA LYS A 275 2.17 27.31 -24.70
C LYS A 275 1.44 26.01 -25.05
N ALA A 276 0.50 25.60 -24.18
CA ALA A 276 -0.39 24.46 -24.41
C ALA A 276 -1.39 24.76 -25.56
N LYS A 277 -2.00 23.72 -26.11
CA LYS A 277 -3.00 23.87 -27.19
C LYS A 277 -4.35 24.31 -26.63
N ASN A 278 -4.73 23.74 -25.48
CA ASN A 278 -6.01 23.96 -24.82
C ASN A 278 -5.82 24.45 -23.39
N ASN A 279 -6.84 25.10 -22.85
CA ASN A 279 -6.93 25.42 -21.43
C ASN A 279 -7.08 24.13 -20.60
N GLY A 280 -6.76 24.27 -19.32
CA GLY A 280 -7.00 23.26 -18.30
C GLY A 280 -5.73 22.70 -17.69
N ALA A 281 -5.75 22.54 -16.38
CA ALA A 281 -4.65 22.03 -15.58
C ALA A 281 -5.13 21.27 -14.35
N PHE A 282 -4.34 20.32 -13.88
CA PHE A 282 -4.38 19.85 -12.53
C PHE A 282 -3.54 20.76 -11.62
N LEU A 283 -4.00 20.98 -10.39
CA LEU A 283 -3.22 21.56 -9.31
C LEU A 283 -2.52 20.42 -8.57
N CYS A 284 -1.19 20.48 -8.52
CA CYS A 284 -0.37 19.46 -7.90
C CYS A 284 0.39 20.02 -6.70
N GLU A 285 0.47 19.24 -5.64
CA GLU A 285 1.35 19.44 -4.49
C GLU A 285 2.68 18.73 -4.76
N ASN A 286 3.78 19.45 -4.52
CA ASN A 286 5.14 18.96 -4.69
C ASN A 286 5.85 18.81 -3.35
N SER A 287 6.89 18.00 -3.30
CA SER A 287 7.73 17.74 -2.13
C SER A 287 9.07 18.50 -2.14
N TRP A 288 9.06 19.76 -2.60
CA TRP A 288 10.24 20.64 -2.67
C TRP A 288 10.13 21.89 -1.79
N GLY A 289 9.37 21.79 -0.70
CA GLY A 289 9.15 22.87 0.24
C GLY A 289 8.29 24.01 -0.31
N THR A 290 7.93 24.93 0.57
CA THR A 290 7.01 26.04 0.28
C THR A 290 7.59 27.15 -0.59
N GLU A 291 8.90 27.17 -0.81
CA GLU A 291 9.56 28.13 -1.71
C GLU A 291 9.38 27.76 -3.20
N PHE A 292 8.96 26.54 -3.50
CA PHE A 292 8.65 26.10 -4.86
C PHE A 292 7.26 26.58 -5.27
N GLY A 293 7.11 27.05 -6.51
CA GLY A 293 5.84 27.33 -7.15
C GLY A 293 4.97 28.34 -6.42
N ASP A 294 3.72 27.99 -6.19
CA ASP A 294 2.73 28.74 -5.40
C ASP A 294 2.61 28.11 -4.00
N GLY A 295 3.63 28.36 -3.16
CA GLY A 295 3.66 27.83 -1.79
C GLY A 295 3.83 26.32 -1.71
N GLY A 296 4.57 25.69 -2.64
CA GLY A 296 4.77 24.25 -2.78
C GLY A 296 3.86 23.60 -3.84
N PHE A 297 2.95 24.38 -4.41
CA PHE A 297 2.00 23.90 -5.42
C PHE A 297 2.31 24.44 -6.81
N PHE A 298 1.88 23.71 -7.84
CA PHE A 298 2.03 24.15 -9.22
C PHE A 298 0.93 23.54 -10.11
N TYR A 299 0.69 24.16 -11.26
CA TYR A 299 -0.27 23.68 -12.22
C TYR A 299 0.40 22.85 -13.30
N VAL A 300 -0.12 21.65 -13.57
CA VAL A 300 0.34 20.77 -14.65
C VAL A 300 -0.76 20.64 -15.69
N SER A 301 -0.40 20.96 -16.94
CA SER A 301 -1.37 20.93 -18.05
C SER A 301 -2.01 19.54 -18.24
N TYR A 302 -3.28 19.47 -18.59
CA TYR A 302 -3.92 18.23 -19.04
C TYR A 302 -3.22 17.61 -20.28
N GLU A 303 -2.44 18.42 -21.02
CA GLU A 303 -1.65 17.99 -22.17
C GLU A 303 -0.24 17.49 -21.80
N ASP A 304 0.15 17.53 -20.50
CA ASP A 304 1.38 16.88 -20.06
C ASP A 304 1.38 15.41 -20.47
N ALA A 305 2.50 14.90 -20.96
CA ALA A 305 2.52 13.57 -21.56
C ALA A 305 2.43 12.45 -20.51
N ASN A 306 2.77 12.71 -19.25
CA ASN A 306 2.92 11.69 -18.21
C ASN A 306 1.92 11.82 -17.06
N LEU A 307 1.73 13.02 -16.49
CA LEU A 307 0.80 13.21 -15.38
C LEU A 307 -0.57 12.60 -15.70
N GLY A 308 -1.12 11.84 -14.78
CA GLY A 308 -2.37 11.13 -14.96
C GLY A 308 -2.27 9.77 -15.65
N LYS A 309 -1.06 9.27 -15.98
CA LYS A 309 -0.88 7.89 -16.43
C LYS A 309 -0.88 6.90 -15.27
N THR A 310 -0.20 7.24 -14.19
CA THR A 310 -0.20 6.49 -12.94
C THR A 310 -0.96 7.30 -11.91
N ASN A 311 -2.00 6.73 -11.31
CA ASN A 311 -2.89 7.47 -10.41
C ASN A 311 -3.30 6.57 -9.26
N ILE A 312 -2.80 6.86 -8.06
CA ILE A 312 -2.99 6.02 -6.87
C ILE A 312 -3.83 6.78 -5.85
N VAL A 313 -4.84 6.10 -5.30
CA VAL A 313 -5.68 6.65 -4.24
C VAL A 313 -5.85 5.65 -3.10
N TYR A 314 -5.83 6.16 -1.87
CA TYR A 314 -6.01 5.40 -0.63
C TYR A 314 -7.46 5.53 -0.19
N THR A 315 -8.24 4.46 -0.34
CA THR A 315 -9.70 4.51 -0.19
C THR A 315 -10.23 3.86 1.08
N CYS A 316 -9.41 3.03 1.75
CA CYS A 316 -9.76 2.42 3.03
C CYS A 316 -8.56 2.48 3.97
N ILE A 317 -8.66 3.32 4.99
CA ILE A 317 -7.64 3.53 6.01
C ILE A 317 -8.31 3.27 7.36
N GLU A 318 -7.79 2.31 8.12
CA GLU A 318 -8.37 1.86 9.37
C GLU A 318 -7.37 2.03 10.52
N GLU A 319 -7.89 1.91 11.74
CA GLU A 319 -7.07 1.89 12.95
C GLU A 319 -6.25 0.60 13.04
N PRO A 320 -5.09 0.61 13.71
CA PRO A 320 -4.20 -0.55 13.79
C PRO A 320 -4.75 -1.72 14.62
N ASP A 321 -5.92 -1.56 15.25
CA ASP A 321 -6.63 -2.60 15.99
C ASP A 321 -7.79 -3.24 15.20
N ASN A 322 -7.83 -3.04 13.88
CA ASN A 322 -8.87 -3.59 13.00
C ASN A 322 -8.84 -5.13 12.94
N TYR A 323 -7.66 -5.73 12.89
CA TYR A 323 -7.40 -7.17 13.00
C TYR A 323 -6.21 -7.41 13.92
N ASP A 324 -6.15 -8.61 14.54
CA ASP A 324 -5.08 -8.96 15.49
C ASP A 324 -3.82 -9.51 14.79
N SER A 325 -3.97 -10.15 13.61
CA SER A 325 -2.84 -10.74 12.87
C SER A 325 -3.02 -10.62 11.36
N LEU A 326 -1.88 -10.52 10.68
CA LEU A 326 -1.74 -10.56 9.22
C LEU A 326 -0.83 -11.73 8.85
N TYR A 327 -1.31 -12.58 7.93
CA TYR A 327 -0.56 -13.64 7.27
C TYR A 327 -0.23 -13.21 5.84
N GLN A 328 1.04 -13.20 5.49
CA GLN A 328 1.54 -12.75 4.19
C GLN A 328 2.92 -13.36 3.91
N SER A 329 3.31 -13.42 2.63
CA SER A 329 4.65 -13.74 2.13
C SER A 329 5.16 -12.71 1.11
N ASP A 330 4.34 -11.74 0.74
CA ASP A 330 4.60 -10.72 -0.28
C ASP A 330 4.99 -9.38 0.37
N HIS A 331 6.18 -9.31 0.98
CA HIS A 331 6.67 -8.12 1.68
C HIS A 331 7.07 -6.97 0.74
N CYS A 332 7.38 -7.29 -0.52
CA CYS A 332 7.63 -6.31 -1.58
C CYS A 332 6.39 -6.05 -2.46
N GLY A 333 5.27 -6.69 -2.14
CA GLY A 333 3.99 -6.47 -2.80
C GLY A 333 3.96 -6.84 -4.28
N TRP A 334 3.22 -6.11 -5.07
CA TRP A 334 3.00 -6.40 -6.49
C TRP A 334 4.18 -5.96 -7.35
N VAL A 335 5.10 -6.88 -7.65
CA VAL A 335 6.26 -6.67 -8.53
C VAL A 335 6.01 -7.18 -9.95
N GLY A 336 5.19 -8.22 -10.11
CA GLY A 336 4.85 -8.78 -11.40
C GLY A 336 3.54 -9.54 -11.43
N GLN A 337 3.27 -10.17 -12.55
CA GLN A 337 2.01 -10.88 -12.81
C GLN A 337 2.29 -12.31 -13.29
N LEU A 338 1.48 -13.26 -12.83
CA LEU A 338 1.58 -14.67 -13.17
C LEU A 338 0.25 -15.19 -13.72
N GLY A 339 0.32 -16.06 -14.72
CA GLY A 339 -0.87 -16.67 -15.32
C GLY A 339 -0.54 -17.62 -16.46
N TYR A 340 -1.57 -18.02 -17.18
CA TYR A 340 -1.48 -19.04 -18.20
C TYR A 340 -1.69 -18.51 -19.62
N GLY A 341 -1.65 -17.20 -19.82
CA GLY A 341 -2.03 -16.57 -21.09
C GLY A 341 -3.54 -16.48 -21.28
N GLU A 342 -4.30 -16.51 -20.19
CA GLU A 342 -5.77 -16.48 -20.15
C GLU A 342 -6.22 -15.48 -19.07
N GLU A 343 -7.40 -14.92 -19.21
CA GLU A 343 -7.98 -13.92 -18.31
C GLU A 343 -8.34 -14.46 -16.92
N MET A 344 -8.19 -15.76 -16.69
CA MET A 344 -8.55 -16.40 -15.43
C MET A 344 -7.44 -17.28 -14.88
N ALA A 345 -7.33 -17.31 -13.56
CA ALA A 345 -6.47 -18.24 -12.83
C ALA A 345 -6.97 -18.46 -11.40
N TRP A 346 -6.57 -19.58 -10.83
CA TRP A 346 -6.71 -19.91 -9.42
C TRP A 346 -5.37 -19.72 -8.73
N ALA A 347 -5.39 -19.11 -7.54
CA ALA A 347 -4.22 -18.99 -6.68
C ALA A 347 -4.55 -19.39 -5.25
N ALA A 348 -3.55 -19.84 -4.51
CA ALA A 348 -3.69 -20.19 -3.10
C ALA A 348 -2.41 -19.91 -2.34
N ASN A 349 -2.53 -19.37 -1.11
CA ASN A 349 -1.46 -19.35 -0.12
C ASN A 349 -1.85 -20.21 1.08
N ILE A 350 -0.88 -20.96 1.62
CA ILE A 350 -1.06 -21.81 2.78
C ILE A 350 -0.31 -21.22 3.96
N TYR A 351 -1.01 -21.08 5.07
CA TYR A 351 -0.49 -20.53 6.31
C TYR A 351 -0.65 -21.49 7.46
N THR A 352 0.18 -21.34 8.50
CA THR A 352 0.04 -22.05 9.77
C THR A 352 -0.41 -21.04 10.82
N ALA A 353 -1.58 -21.28 11.42
CA ALA A 353 -2.15 -20.39 12.43
C ALA A 353 -1.25 -20.32 13.68
N LYS A 354 -0.87 -19.10 14.08
CA LYS A 354 0.00 -18.86 15.25
C LYS A 354 -0.74 -19.09 16.57
N TYR A 355 -2.02 -18.75 16.57
CA TYR A 355 -2.92 -18.84 17.75
C TYR A 355 -4.23 -19.55 17.36
N ALA A 356 -5.12 -19.74 18.32
CA ALA A 356 -6.52 -20.04 18.03
C ALA A 356 -7.19 -18.75 17.54
N GLU A 357 -7.53 -18.68 16.27
CA GLU A 357 -7.91 -17.47 15.55
C GLU A 357 -9.18 -17.66 14.73
N VAL A 358 -9.66 -16.55 14.21
CA VAL A 358 -10.77 -16.53 13.26
C VAL A 358 -10.36 -15.74 12.04
N VAL A 359 -10.32 -16.38 10.88
CA VAL A 359 -10.07 -15.68 9.59
C VAL A 359 -11.28 -14.80 9.27
N LYS A 360 -11.03 -13.51 9.07
CA LYS A 360 -12.05 -12.46 8.93
C LYS A 360 -12.11 -11.86 7.53
N ALA A 361 -10.94 -11.70 6.90
CA ALA A 361 -10.83 -11.08 5.60
C ALA A 361 -9.66 -11.66 4.80
N VAL A 362 -9.67 -11.42 3.51
CA VAL A 362 -8.63 -11.81 2.56
C VAL A 362 -8.21 -10.59 1.75
N GLY A 363 -6.89 -10.39 1.64
CA GLY A 363 -6.30 -9.31 0.86
C GLY A 363 -5.64 -9.82 -0.41
N PHE A 364 -5.86 -9.12 -1.53
CA PHE A 364 -5.26 -9.46 -2.82
C PHE A 364 -5.27 -8.27 -3.77
N TYR A 365 -4.51 -8.37 -4.87
CA TYR A 365 -4.51 -7.37 -5.92
C TYR A 365 -5.42 -7.79 -7.09
N ALA A 366 -6.22 -6.84 -7.58
CA ALA A 366 -6.79 -6.86 -8.92
C ALA A 366 -5.78 -6.19 -9.85
N VAL A 367 -5.28 -6.93 -10.85
CA VAL A 367 -4.20 -6.44 -11.72
C VAL A 367 -4.69 -5.53 -12.84
N ASP A 368 -5.99 -5.49 -13.09
CA ASP A 368 -6.63 -4.63 -14.07
C ASP A 368 -8.10 -4.36 -13.68
N GLU A 369 -8.78 -3.55 -14.48
CA GLU A 369 -10.18 -3.17 -14.27
C GLU A 369 -11.12 -4.36 -14.43
N ASN A 370 -12.29 -4.23 -13.79
CA ASN A 370 -13.39 -5.18 -13.94
C ASN A 370 -13.08 -6.61 -13.48
N THR A 371 -12.12 -6.79 -12.57
CA THR A 371 -11.75 -8.09 -12.01
C THR A 371 -12.91 -8.71 -11.21
N GLU A 372 -13.34 -9.92 -11.58
CA GLU A 372 -14.26 -10.75 -10.80
C GLU A 372 -13.46 -11.69 -9.91
N TYR A 373 -13.93 -11.88 -8.67
CA TYR A 373 -13.25 -12.74 -7.70
C TYR A 373 -14.19 -13.67 -6.98
N GLN A 374 -13.67 -14.84 -6.57
CA GLN A 374 -14.30 -15.78 -5.64
C GLN A 374 -13.26 -16.24 -4.62
N ILE A 375 -13.59 -16.19 -3.33
CA ILE A 375 -12.71 -16.52 -2.21
C ILE A 375 -13.23 -17.78 -1.50
N TYR A 376 -12.29 -18.69 -1.22
CA TYR A 376 -12.51 -19.94 -0.49
C TYR A 376 -11.47 -20.08 0.61
N LEU A 377 -11.76 -20.88 1.64
CA LEU A 377 -10.81 -21.22 2.69
C LEU A 377 -10.89 -22.72 3.01
N LEU A 378 -9.72 -23.34 3.07
CA LEU A 378 -9.58 -24.75 3.42
C LEU A 378 -8.90 -24.88 4.78
N ARG A 379 -9.40 -25.76 5.62
CA ARG A 379 -8.85 -26.11 6.94
C ARG A 379 -8.13 -27.43 6.90
N HIS A 380 -7.25 -27.67 7.88
CA HIS A 380 -6.52 -28.93 8.05
C HIS A 380 -5.76 -29.37 6.78
N VAL A 381 -5.10 -28.39 6.14
CA VAL A 381 -4.35 -28.65 4.90
C VAL A 381 -3.14 -29.54 5.19
N PRO A 382 -3.01 -30.70 4.50
CA PRO A 382 -1.87 -31.60 4.68
C PRO A 382 -0.58 -31.00 4.12
N GLU A 383 0.59 -31.60 4.46
CA GLU A 383 1.90 -31.20 3.90
C GLU A 383 1.91 -31.20 2.36
N ASN A 384 1.29 -32.20 1.74
CA ASN A 384 1.04 -32.16 0.30
C ASN A 384 -0.37 -31.64 0.02
N PRO A 385 -0.54 -30.35 -0.29
CA PRO A 385 -1.85 -29.72 -0.36
C PRO A 385 -2.56 -29.93 -1.69
N LYS A 386 -1.87 -30.37 -2.74
CA LYS A 386 -2.39 -30.41 -4.13
C LYS A 386 -3.72 -31.14 -4.27
N LYS A 387 -3.96 -32.18 -3.45
CA LYS A 387 -5.25 -32.90 -3.44
C LYS A 387 -6.32 -32.14 -2.66
N ALA A 388 -5.95 -31.48 -1.55
CA ALA A 388 -6.88 -30.69 -0.74
C ALA A 388 -7.35 -29.45 -1.51
N LEU A 389 -6.46 -28.77 -2.21
CA LEU A 389 -6.76 -27.58 -3.02
C LEU A 389 -7.79 -27.83 -4.14
N LYS A 390 -7.99 -29.09 -4.58
CA LYS A 390 -9.06 -29.45 -5.52
C LYS A 390 -10.46 -29.42 -4.87
N GLN A 391 -10.55 -29.51 -3.54
CA GLN A 391 -11.79 -29.56 -2.78
C GLN A 391 -12.13 -28.17 -2.22
N ARG A 392 -12.61 -27.29 -3.06
CA ARG A 392 -12.72 -25.84 -2.81
C ARG A 392 -13.67 -25.43 -1.68
N GLY A 393 -14.63 -26.24 -1.28
CA GLY A 393 -15.63 -25.87 -0.27
C GLY A 393 -16.67 -24.86 -0.74
N GLU A 394 -17.23 -24.09 0.21
CA GLU A 394 -18.20 -23.02 -0.09
C GLU A 394 -17.48 -21.70 -0.48
N ILE A 395 -18.11 -20.88 -1.31
CA ILE A 395 -17.66 -19.52 -1.58
C ILE A 395 -17.91 -18.69 -0.30
N LEU A 396 -16.87 -18.03 0.18
CA LEU A 396 -16.92 -17.20 1.38
C LEU A 396 -17.06 -15.70 1.09
N ALA A 397 -16.71 -15.29 -0.11
CA ALA A 397 -16.98 -13.97 -0.67
C ALA A 397 -16.82 -14.05 -2.18
N GLU A 398 -17.61 -13.27 -2.91
CA GLU A 398 -17.48 -13.08 -4.35
C GLU A 398 -17.93 -11.69 -4.74
N GLY A 399 -17.43 -11.18 -5.85
CA GLY A 399 -17.79 -9.85 -6.33
C GLY A 399 -17.02 -9.43 -7.57
N LYS A 400 -17.15 -8.14 -7.89
CA LYS A 400 -16.47 -7.49 -9.00
C LYS A 400 -15.82 -6.18 -8.53
N LEU A 401 -14.58 -5.96 -8.94
CA LEU A 401 -13.78 -4.77 -8.64
C LEU A 401 -13.64 -3.92 -9.92
N CYS A 402 -14.01 -2.65 -9.84
CA CYS A 402 -14.04 -1.77 -11.02
C CYS A 402 -12.65 -1.29 -11.43
N HIS A 403 -11.72 -1.14 -10.49
CA HIS A 403 -10.37 -0.62 -10.73
C HIS A 403 -9.30 -1.64 -10.34
N ALA A 404 -8.13 -1.55 -10.95
CA ALA A 404 -6.93 -2.20 -10.46
C ALA A 404 -6.58 -1.70 -9.05
N GLY A 405 -5.77 -2.46 -8.30
CA GLY A 405 -5.34 -2.07 -6.96
C GLY A 405 -5.39 -3.19 -5.94
N TYR A 406 -5.27 -2.84 -4.68
CA TYR A 406 -5.33 -3.78 -3.56
C TYR A 406 -6.65 -3.67 -2.81
N TYR A 407 -7.21 -4.82 -2.45
CA TYR A 407 -8.50 -4.91 -1.77
C TYR A 407 -8.44 -5.90 -0.62
N THR A 408 -8.93 -5.48 0.55
CA THR A 408 -9.21 -6.37 1.68
C THR A 408 -10.70 -6.68 1.72
N ILE A 409 -11.04 -7.93 1.40
CA ILE A 409 -12.43 -8.39 1.28
C ILE A 409 -12.85 -9.11 2.57
N PRO A 410 -13.80 -8.58 3.35
CA PRO A 410 -14.37 -9.28 4.49
C PRO A 410 -15.09 -10.56 4.05
N LEU A 411 -14.89 -11.65 4.81
CA LEU A 411 -15.61 -12.89 4.57
C LEU A 411 -17.04 -12.80 5.13
N GLU A 412 -18.03 -13.29 4.38
CA GLU A 412 -19.42 -13.37 4.84
C GLU A 412 -19.56 -14.20 6.12
N LYS A 413 -18.72 -15.22 6.23
CA LYS A 413 -18.64 -16.11 7.36
C LYS A 413 -17.20 -16.23 7.85
N SER A 414 -16.96 -15.80 9.07
CA SER A 414 -15.65 -15.96 9.70
C SER A 414 -15.34 -17.44 9.99
N ILE A 415 -14.11 -17.87 9.69
CA ILE A 415 -13.69 -19.27 9.78
C ILE A 415 -12.70 -19.46 10.94
N PRO A 416 -13.04 -20.26 11.98
CA PRO A 416 -12.12 -20.52 13.08
C PRO A 416 -11.02 -21.50 12.64
N VAL A 417 -9.79 -21.22 13.08
CA VAL A 417 -8.60 -22.07 12.94
C VAL A 417 -7.95 -22.27 14.31
N GLU A 418 -7.35 -23.43 14.54
CA GLU A 418 -6.69 -23.74 15.81
C GLU A 418 -5.20 -23.42 15.74
N ALA A 419 -4.56 -23.14 16.89
CA ALA A 419 -3.11 -22.93 16.93
C ALA A 419 -2.35 -24.11 16.32
N GLY A 420 -1.44 -23.84 15.38
CA GLY A 420 -0.69 -24.86 14.63
C GLY A 420 -1.48 -25.51 13.48
N GLU A 421 -2.74 -25.14 13.28
CA GLU A 421 -3.51 -25.63 12.13
C GLU A 421 -3.02 -25.00 10.83
N ARG A 422 -2.78 -25.83 9.80
CA ARG A 422 -2.53 -25.35 8.45
C ARG A 422 -3.86 -25.07 7.75
N PHE A 423 -3.99 -23.88 7.20
CA PHE A 423 -5.15 -23.45 6.42
C PHE A 423 -4.71 -22.82 5.09
N ALA A 424 -5.53 -22.89 4.08
CA ALA A 424 -5.29 -22.25 2.79
C ALA A 424 -6.35 -21.20 2.50
N VAL A 425 -5.90 -20.04 2.09
CA VAL A 425 -6.74 -19.07 1.35
C VAL A 425 -6.64 -19.42 -0.11
N VAL A 426 -7.78 -19.57 -0.80
CA VAL A 426 -7.84 -19.88 -2.22
C VAL A 426 -8.67 -18.81 -2.90
N ILE A 427 -8.16 -18.28 -4.00
CA ILE A 427 -8.85 -17.26 -4.81
C ILE A 427 -8.96 -17.71 -6.27
N HIS A 428 -10.10 -17.41 -6.87
CA HIS A 428 -10.28 -17.45 -8.30
C HIS A 428 -10.46 -16.03 -8.80
N LEU A 429 -9.61 -15.61 -9.74
CA LEU A 429 -9.70 -14.32 -10.40
C LEU A 429 -10.03 -14.49 -11.87
N MET A 430 -10.88 -13.62 -12.38
CA MET A 430 -11.13 -13.41 -13.79
C MET A 430 -11.04 -11.92 -14.08
N THR A 431 -10.00 -11.54 -14.82
CA THR A 431 -9.68 -10.13 -15.13
C THR A 431 -9.70 -9.96 -16.63
N PRO A 432 -10.72 -9.29 -17.20
CA PRO A 432 -10.79 -9.04 -18.63
C PRO A 432 -9.52 -8.37 -19.17
N GLU A 433 -9.04 -8.84 -20.30
CA GLU A 433 -7.84 -8.35 -21.01
C GLU A 433 -6.49 -8.61 -20.29
N ALA A 434 -6.49 -8.99 -19.01
CA ALA A 434 -5.28 -9.35 -18.27
C ALA A 434 -4.99 -10.85 -18.36
N ILE A 435 -4.11 -11.25 -19.27
CA ILE A 435 -3.78 -12.68 -19.50
C ILE A 435 -2.88 -13.30 -18.42
N HIS A 436 -2.52 -12.53 -17.37
CA HIS A 436 -1.78 -12.94 -16.18
C HIS A 436 -2.43 -12.32 -14.93
N PRO A 437 -3.58 -12.85 -14.44
CA PRO A 437 -4.41 -12.15 -13.46
C PRO A 437 -3.92 -12.24 -12.00
N ILE A 438 -2.83 -12.96 -11.71
CA ILE A 438 -2.32 -13.13 -10.35
C ILE A 438 -1.12 -12.23 -10.11
N ALA A 439 -1.24 -11.30 -9.16
CA ALA A 439 -0.12 -10.49 -8.70
C ALA A 439 0.86 -11.31 -7.88
N VAL A 440 2.16 -11.10 -8.12
CA VAL A 440 3.25 -11.80 -7.43
C VAL A 440 4.39 -10.85 -7.09
N GLU A 441 5.13 -11.20 -6.02
CA GLU A 441 6.45 -10.64 -5.76
C GLU A 441 7.52 -11.62 -6.28
N TYR A 442 8.57 -11.10 -6.89
CA TYR A 442 9.73 -11.87 -7.34
C TYR A 442 10.95 -10.97 -7.49
N ASP A 443 12.15 -11.56 -7.51
CA ASP A 443 13.38 -10.80 -7.77
C ASP A 443 13.43 -10.37 -9.25
N ALA A 444 13.10 -9.13 -9.50
CA ALA A 444 13.14 -8.53 -10.84
C ALA A 444 14.57 -8.25 -11.34
N GLY A 445 15.59 -8.41 -10.49
CA GLY A 445 16.97 -8.11 -10.81
C GLY A 445 17.26 -6.61 -10.96
N ASP A 446 16.33 -5.76 -10.53
CA ASP A 446 16.42 -4.29 -10.62
C ASP A 446 17.00 -3.64 -9.34
N GLY A 447 17.32 -4.46 -8.34
CA GLY A 447 17.92 -4.01 -7.09
C GLY A 447 16.97 -3.25 -6.15
N LYS A 448 15.66 -3.30 -6.35
CA LYS A 448 14.69 -2.58 -5.50
C LYS A 448 14.34 -3.34 -4.23
N CYS A 449 14.13 -4.66 -4.32
CA CYS A 449 13.55 -5.46 -3.25
C CYS A 449 14.36 -6.72 -2.95
N GLN A 450 14.36 -7.12 -1.69
CA GLN A 450 14.88 -8.41 -1.24
C GLN A 450 13.71 -9.36 -0.97
N ILE A 451 13.66 -10.46 -1.71
CA ILE A 451 12.59 -11.45 -1.65
C ILE A 451 13.00 -12.63 -0.76
N ASP A 452 12.10 -13.09 0.12
CA ASP A 452 12.24 -14.35 0.84
C ASP A 452 11.27 -15.41 0.30
N LEU A 453 11.79 -16.43 -0.39
CA LEU A 453 10.99 -17.53 -0.94
C LEU A 453 10.76 -18.66 0.08
N LYS A 454 11.19 -18.50 1.34
CA LYS A 454 11.06 -19.54 2.38
C LYS A 454 9.92 -19.26 3.36
N ASP A 455 9.36 -18.08 3.34
CA ASP A 455 8.29 -17.64 4.24
C ASP A 455 6.89 -17.87 3.67
N GLY A 456 6.78 -18.28 2.38
CA GLY A 456 5.54 -18.55 1.67
C GLY A 456 5.34 -20.02 1.28
N GLU A 457 4.09 -20.37 0.99
CA GLU A 457 3.70 -21.64 0.37
C GLU A 457 2.54 -21.36 -0.60
N GLY A 458 2.89 -20.90 -1.82
CA GLY A 458 1.99 -20.45 -2.85
C GLY A 458 1.75 -21.52 -3.93
N TYR A 459 0.54 -21.55 -4.42
CA TYR A 459 0.14 -22.48 -5.50
C TYR A 459 -0.72 -21.75 -6.55
N ILE A 460 -0.49 -22.06 -7.82
CA ILE A 460 -1.30 -21.58 -8.95
C ILE A 460 -1.92 -22.75 -9.73
N SER A 461 -3.09 -22.54 -10.34
CA SER A 461 -3.76 -23.50 -11.20
C SER A 461 -4.61 -22.80 -12.25
N PHE A 462 -4.68 -23.33 -13.47
CA PHE A 462 -5.56 -22.80 -14.51
C PHE A 462 -7.04 -23.07 -14.20
N GLU A 463 -7.37 -24.34 -13.94
CA GLU A 463 -8.77 -24.78 -13.75
C GLU A 463 -9.10 -25.16 -12.29
N GLY A 464 -8.13 -24.97 -11.35
CA GLY A 464 -8.26 -25.40 -9.96
C GLY A 464 -8.14 -26.93 -9.76
N GLU A 465 -7.67 -27.68 -10.76
CA GLU A 465 -7.52 -29.12 -10.72
C GLU A 465 -6.05 -29.56 -10.59
N TYR A 466 -5.13 -28.88 -11.30
CA TYR A 466 -3.68 -29.14 -11.25
C TYR A 466 -2.98 -27.94 -10.66
N TRP A 467 -2.39 -28.14 -9.49
CA TRP A 467 -1.75 -27.09 -8.69
C TRP A 467 -0.24 -27.19 -8.75
N GLU A 468 0.41 -26.09 -9.04
CA GLU A 468 1.86 -25.94 -9.14
C GLU A 468 2.34 -25.00 -8.02
N ASN A 469 3.39 -25.39 -7.31
CA ASN A 469 4.02 -24.53 -6.31
C ASN A 469 4.82 -23.44 -7.01
N VAL A 470 4.61 -22.18 -6.64
CA VAL A 470 5.18 -21.05 -7.37
C VAL A 470 6.58 -20.68 -6.88
N GLU A 471 6.89 -20.88 -5.61
CA GLU A 471 8.24 -20.63 -5.07
C GLU A 471 9.24 -21.61 -5.70
N GLU A 472 8.87 -22.88 -5.84
CA GLU A 472 9.73 -23.92 -6.42
C GLU A 472 9.89 -23.78 -7.95
N GLN A 473 8.84 -23.38 -8.66
CA GLN A 473 8.79 -23.46 -10.12
C GLN A 473 8.98 -22.09 -10.80
N GLN A 474 8.57 -21.01 -10.14
CA GLN A 474 8.59 -19.65 -10.70
C GLN A 474 9.46 -18.68 -9.90
N SER A 475 9.98 -19.10 -8.72
CA SER A 475 10.76 -18.26 -7.81
C SER A 475 10.04 -16.96 -7.44
N CYS A 476 8.76 -17.06 -7.08
CA CYS A 476 7.93 -15.93 -6.70
C CYS A 476 6.98 -16.29 -5.54
N ASN A 477 6.50 -15.27 -4.82
CA ASN A 477 5.43 -15.38 -3.83
C ASN A 477 4.13 -14.80 -4.40
N ILE A 478 2.99 -15.40 -4.08
CA ILE A 478 1.68 -14.87 -4.47
C ILE A 478 1.26 -13.76 -3.50
N CYS A 479 0.83 -12.61 -4.03
CA CYS A 479 0.31 -11.49 -3.24
C CYS A 479 -1.13 -11.78 -2.77
N LEU A 480 -1.26 -12.68 -1.80
CA LEU A 480 -2.55 -13.11 -1.24
C LEU A 480 -2.42 -13.23 0.27
N LYS A 481 -3.17 -12.43 1.02
CA LYS A 481 -3.04 -12.25 2.48
C LYS A 481 -4.28 -12.75 3.22
N ALA A 482 -4.11 -13.11 4.50
CA ALA A 482 -5.22 -13.43 5.40
C ALA A 482 -5.17 -12.56 6.67
N TYR A 483 -6.30 -12.00 7.05
CA TYR A 483 -6.49 -11.18 8.24
C TYR A 483 -7.30 -11.95 9.29
N THR A 484 -6.82 -11.98 10.53
CA THR A 484 -7.42 -12.79 11.59
C THR A 484 -7.57 -12.03 12.90
N ASP A 485 -8.56 -12.47 13.71
CA ASP A 485 -8.71 -12.05 15.12
C ASP A 485 -8.41 -13.25 16.02
N ILE A 486 -7.72 -13.02 17.14
CA ILE A 486 -7.46 -14.01 18.20
C ILE A 486 -8.76 -14.27 18.96
N ARG A 487 -9.03 -15.58 19.26
CA ARG A 487 -10.25 -16.00 19.97
C ARG A 487 -10.08 -15.93 21.48
#